data_3d6591f8152e141b787589eb70e1e53e
#
_entry.id   3d6591f8152e141b787589eb70e1e53e
#
_cell.length_a   1.000
_cell.length_b   1.000
_cell.length_c   1.000
_cell.angle_alpha   90.00
_cell.angle_beta   90.00
_cell.angle_gamma   90.00
#
_symmetry.space_group_name_H-M   'P 1'
#
loop_
_entity.id
_entity.type
_entity.pdbx_description
1 polymer ?
#
loop_
_entity_poly.entity_id
_entity_poly.type
_entity_poly.pdbx_seq_one_letter_code
_entity_poly.pdbx_strand_id
1 'polypeptide(L)'
;ADMLAMFFVHANKEMVTEINGVVLRRKLGNDNGQEWRLKHHAEQPFYRWMASWAMSIRKPSDLGYSDDGFILPPLRVNPVWIDYDYVPDNQLVFTELGGLSGARAVRRETLQQRCETAAAIVNASDEQWIVWTGLNDESALMAELIPDSIEVVGADLPEEKATSIEAFQDGKHR
;
A
#
# COMPACT_ATOMS: atom_id res chain seq x y z
N ALA A 1 -4.24 -20.56 -19.87
CA ALA A 1 -2.86 -20.45 -20.39
C ALA A 1 -2.81 -19.65 -21.71
N ASP A 2 -3.75 -19.87 -22.62
CA ASP A 2 -3.71 -19.30 -23.97
C ASP A 2 -3.90 -17.78 -24.02
N MET A 3 -4.74 -17.23 -23.16
CA MET A 3 -4.99 -15.79 -23.08
C MET A 3 -3.76 -15.01 -22.63
N LEU A 4 -3.04 -15.50 -21.61
CA LEU A 4 -1.79 -14.87 -21.16
C LEU A 4 -0.75 -14.86 -22.28
N ALA A 5 -0.61 -15.99 -23.00
CA ALA A 5 0.32 -16.09 -24.13
C ALA A 5 -0.06 -15.19 -25.31
N MET A 6 -1.35 -14.87 -25.48
CA MET A 6 -1.83 -13.99 -26.55
C MET A 6 -1.35 -12.55 -26.37
N PHE A 7 -1.48 -12.00 -25.18
CA PHE A 7 -1.20 -10.59 -24.90
C PHE A 7 0.11 -10.34 -24.17
N PHE A 8 0.61 -11.32 -23.42
CA PHE A 8 1.79 -11.18 -22.57
C PHE A 8 2.95 -12.05 -23.06
N VAL A 9 4.13 -11.67 -22.65
CA VAL A 9 5.36 -12.42 -22.85
C VAL A 9 6.10 -12.53 -21.53
N HIS A 10 6.75 -13.66 -21.30
CA HIS A 10 7.69 -13.80 -20.21
C HIS A 10 8.89 -12.88 -20.46
N ALA A 11 9.11 -11.95 -19.54
CA ALA A 11 10.28 -11.10 -19.54
C ALA A 11 11.23 -11.60 -18.45
N ASN A 12 12.41 -12.06 -18.85
CA ASN A 12 13.49 -12.30 -17.92
C ASN A 12 14.10 -10.95 -17.57
N LYS A 13 13.97 -10.49 -16.33
CA LYS A 13 14.75 -9.35 -15.85
C LYS A 13 16.13 -9.85 -15.44
N GLU A 14 17.14 -9.40 -16.14
CA GLU A 14 18.53 -9.62 -15.76
C GLU A 14 19.16 -8.27 -15.37
N MET A 15 19.76 -8.23 -14.20
CA MET A 15 20.64 -7.12 -13.85
C MET A 15 22.05 -7.46 -14.33
N VAL A 16 22.60 -6.59 -15.16
CA VAL A 16 23.97 -6.70 -15.64
C VAL A 16 24.81 -5.69 -14.87
N THR A 17 25.75 -6.16 -14.08
CA THR A 17 26.69 -5.32 -13.34
C THR A 17 28.10 -5.66 -13.83
N GLU A 18 28.85 -4.64 -14.22
CA GLU A 18 30.26 -4.78 -14.59
C GLU A 18 31.13 -4.33 -13.42
N ILE A 19 31.95 -5.23 -12.89
CA ILE A 19 32.91 -4.95 -11.82
C ILE A 19 34.29 -5.42 -12.32
N ASN A 20 35.25 -4.51 -12.45
CA ASN A 20 36.63 -4.78 -12.88
C ASN A 20 36.72 -5.57 -14.19
N GLY A 21 35.88 -5.25 -15.17
CA GLY A 21 35.88 -5.93 -16.48
C GLY A 21 35.15 -7.30 -16.47
N VAL A 22 34.59 -7.70 -15.34
CA VAL A 22 33.79 -8.94 -15.24
C VAL A 22 32.31 -8.56 -15.27
N VAL A 23 31.60 -9.09 -16.28
CA VAL A 23 30.15 -8.90 -16.44
C VAL A 23 29.40 -9.93 -15.62
N LEU A 24 28.79 -9.50 -14.52
CA LEU A 24 27.92 -10.31 -13.69
C LEU A 24 26.47 -10.13 -14.13
N ARG A 25 25.82 -11.23 -14.49
CA ARG A 25 24.39 -11.25 -14.83
C ARG A 25 23.62 -11.93 -13.70
N ARG A 26 22.71 -11.17 -13.06
CA ARG A 26 21.82 -11.69 -12.02
C ARG A 26 20.38 -11.62 -12.49
N LYS A 27 19.66 -12.73 -12.44
CA LYS A 27 18.21 -12.74 -12.67
C LYS A 27 17.51 -12.04 -11.51
N LEU A 28 16.66 -11.06 -11.84
CA LEU A 28 15.83 -10.32 -10.90
C LEU A 28 14.37 -10.76 -11.10
N GLY A 29 13.75 -11.24 -10.05
CA GLY A 29 12.34 -11.63 -10.06
C GLY A 29 12.05 -12.73 -9.02
N ASN A 30 10.78 -13.12 -8.88
CA ASN A 30 10.35 -14.25 -8.05
C ASN A 30 11.23 -15.49 -8.34
N ASP A 31 11.12 -16.51 -7.51
CA ASP A 31 11.97 -17.74 -7.50
C ASP A 31 12.36 -18.30 -8.87
N ASN A 32 11.65 -17.92 -9.94
CA ASN A 32 11.96 -18.31 -11.33
C ASN A 32 12.47 -17.17 -12.22
N GLY A 33 12.66 -15.95 -11.72
CA GLY A 33 13.16 -14.80 -12.50
C GLY A 33 12.28 -14.41 -13.70
N GLN A 34 11.04 -14.84 -13.72
CA GLN A 34 10.10 -14.60 -14.82
C GLN A 34 9.05 -13.57 -14.40
N GLU A 35 8.90 -12.53 -15.20
CA GLU A 35 7.85 -11.54 -15.06
C GLU A 35 7.01 -11.51 -16.35
N TRP A 36 5.69 -11.45 -16.20
CA TRP A 36 4.80 -11.26 -17.32
C TRP A 36 4.79 -9.79 -17.75
N ARG A 37 5.03 -9.52 -19.00
CA ARG A 37 4.98 -8.19 -19.59
C ARG A 37 4.02 -8.17 -20.77
N LEU A 38 3.15 -7.15 -20.84
CA LEU A 38 2.31 -6.91 -21.98
C LEU A 38 3.17 -6.65 -23.23
N LYS A 39 2.88 -7.36 -24.33
CA LYS A 39 3.55 -7.14 -25.61
C LYS A 39 3.16 -5.76 -26.15
N HIS A 40 4.12 -4.97 -26.58
CA HIS A 40 3.86 -3.61 -27.08
C HIS A 40 2.79 -3.57 -28.19
N HIS A 41 2.88 -4.47 -29.16
CA HIS A 41 1.90 -4.57 -30.25
C HIS A 41 0.54 -5.15 -29.82
N ALA A 42 0.45 -5.74 -28.65
CA ALA A 42 -0.78 -6.32 -28.11
C ALA A 42 -1.54 -5.36 -27.19
N GLU A 43 -1.02 -4.18 -26.91
CA GLU A 43 -1.62 -3.22 -25.97
C GLU A 43 -3.05 -2.84 -26.39
N GLN A 44 -3.24 -2.32 -27.60
CA GLN A 44 -4.57 -1.97 -28.09
C GLN A 44 -5.52 -3.17 -28.22
N PRO A 45 -5.11 -4.31 -28.81
CA PRO A 45 -5.94 -5.51 -28.82
C PRO A 45 -6.33 -6.00 -27.42
N PHE A 46 -5.43 -5.93 -26.45
CA PHE A 46 -5.71 -6.29 -25.07
C PHE A 46 -6.78 -5.41 -24.42
N TYR A 47 -6.65 -4.08 -24.54
CA TYR A 47 -7.66 -3.18 -24.00
C TYR A 47 -9.02 -3.28 -24.72
N ARG A 48 -9.02 -3.52 -26.02
CA ARG A 48 -10.27 -3.79 -26.76
C ARG A 48 -10.93 -5.07 -26.29
N TRP A 49 -10.14 -6.12 -26.07
CA TRP A 49 -10.65 -7.36 -25.52
C TRP A 49 -11.20 -7.17 -24.12
N MET A 50 -10.47 -6.46 -23.23
CA MET A 50 -10.99 -6.11 -21.91
C MET A 50 -12.31 -5.33 -21.98
N ALA A 51 -12.40 -4.32 -22.83
CA ALA A 51 -13.59 -3.49 -22.99
C ALA A 51 -14.82 -4.27 -23.52
N SER A 52 -14.63 -5.47 -24.07
CA SER A 52 -15.76 -6.31 -24.53
C SER A 52 -16.54 -6.98 -23.39
N TRP A 53 -15.93 -7.10 -22.20
CA TRP A 53 -16.54 -7.79 -21.04
C TRP A 53 -16.32 -7.09 -19.70
N ALA A 54 -15.43 -6.12 -19.64
CA ALA A 54 -15.12 -5.36 -18.42
C ALA A 54 -15.52 -3.89 -18.58
N MET A 55 -16.03 -3.32 -17.51
CA MET A 55 -16.37 -1.90 -17.42
C MET A 55 -15.65 -1.31 -16.21
N SER A 56 -15.04 -0.14 -16.37
CA SER A 56 -14.47 0.64 -15.29
C SER A 56 -15.43 1.78 -14.94
N ILE A 57 -15.96 1.75 -13.72
CA ILE A 57 -16.90 2.76 -13.20
C ILE A 57 -16.21 3.47 -12.07
N ARG A 58 -16.12 4.79 -12.14
CA ARG A 58 -15.56 5.64 -11.08
C ARG A 58 -16.61 6.50 -10.41
N LYS A 59 -17.66 6.86 -11.16
CA LYS A 59 -18.72 7.76 -10.71
C LYS A 59 -20.02 7.45 -11.47
N PRO A 60 -21.18 7.84 -10.93
CA PRO A 60 -22.48 7.56 -11.55
C PRO A 60 -22.62 8.04 -12.98
N SER A 61 -21.98 9.16 -13.36
CA SER A 61 -22.04 9.69 -14.72
C SER A 61 -21.35 8.80 -15.77
N ASP A 62 -20.47 7.89 -15.36
CA ASP A 62 -19.90 6.89 -16.27
C ASP A 62 -20.99 5.92 -16.78
N LEU A 63 -22.12 5.82 -16.07
CA LEU A 63 -23.32 5.06 -16.43
C LEU A 63 -24.50 5.95 -16.91
N GLY A 64 -24.29 7.26 -17.07
CA GLY A 64 -25.32 8.21 -17.49
C GLY A 64 -26.24 8.73 -16.39
N TYR A 65 -25.90 8.50 -15.11
CA TYR A 65 -26.64 9.03 -13.96
C TYR A 65 -26.03 10.35 -13.46
N SER A 66 -26.76 11.09 -12.58
CA SER A 66 -26.22 12.28 -11.92
C SER A 66 -25.12 11.93 -10.93
N ASP A 67 -24.10 12.78 -10.87
CA ASP A 67 -23.03 12.69 -9.87
C ASP A 67 -23.41 13.41 -8.55
N ASP A 68 -24.63 13.94 -8.42
CA ASP A 68 -25.08 14.64 -7.23
C ASP A 68 -25.02 13.72 -6.01
N GLY A 69 -24.39 14.22 -4.94
CA GLY A 69 -24.13 13.44 -3.71
C GLY A 69 -22.94 12.49 -3.78
N PHE A 70 -22.29 12.34 -4.94
CA PHE A 70 -21.10 11.50 -5.13
C PHE A 70 -19.81 12.30 -5.37
N ILE A 71 -19.91 13.62 -5.38
CA ILE A 71 -18.75 14.52 -5.54
C ILE A 71 -18.08 14.66 -4.19
N LEU A 72 -16.95 13.96 -4.04
CA LEU A 72 -16.13 14.08 -2.83
C LEU A 72 -15.32 15.38 -2.86
N PRO A 73 -15.03 15.96 -1.68
CA PRO A 73 -14.10 17.08 -1.58
C PRO A 73 -12.71 16.66 -2.09
N PRO A 74 -11.89 17.62 -2.56
CA PRO A 74 -10.56 17.30 -3.06
C PRO A 74 -9.69 16.70 -1.96
N LEU A 75 -8.96 15.64 -2.30
CA LEU A 75 -7.99 15.02 -1.41
C LEU A 75 -6.84 16.01 -1.12
N ARG A 76 -6.58 16.28 0.16
CA ARG A 76 -5.42 17.04 0.62
C ARG A 76 -4.47 16.06 1.30
N VAL A 77 -3.24 15.98 0.81
CA VAL A 77 -2.20 15.12 1.38
C VAL A 77 -1.20 16.01 2.10
N ASN A 78 -1.06 15.79 3.42
CA ASN A 78 -0.11 16.50 4.26
C ASN A 78 0.94 15.49 4.75
N PRO A 79 2.12 15.37 4.12
CA PRO A 79 3.14 14.45 4.56
C PRO A 79 3.74 14.90 5.89
N VAL A 80 3.89 13.97 6.81
CA VAL A 80 4.63 14.17 8.07
C VAL A 80 5.89 13.34 8.00
N TRP A 81 7.03 14.01 8.04
CA TRP A 81 8.33 13.37 8.00
C TRP A 81 8.87 13.18 9.41
N ILE A 82 9.43 12.02 9.66
CA ILE A 82 10.07 11.67 10.94
C ILE A 82 11.53 11.38 10.63
N ASP A 83 12.42 12.16 11.20
CA ASP A 83 13.86 11.92 11.11
C ASP A 83 14.23 10.76 12.04
N TYR A 84 14.86 9.77 11.48
CA TYR A 84 15.31 8.59 12.21
C TYR A 84 16.68 8.14 11.70
N ASP A 85 17.64 8.12 12.62
CA ASP A 85 18.99 7.62 12.34
C ASP A 85 19.00 6.08 12.41
N TYR A 86 18.69 5.45 11.29
CA TYR A 86 18.74 4.01 11.16
C TYR A 86 20.13 3.55 10.73
N VAL A 87 20.81 2.82 11.62
CA VAL A 87 22.04 2.08 11.28
C VAL A 87 21.76 0.59 11.42
N PRO A 88 21.74 -0.17 10.31
CA PRO A 88 21.56 -1.62 10.38
C PRO A 88 22.66 -2.28 11.19
N ASP A 89 22.31 -3.17 12.11
CA ASP A 89 23.24 -3.87 13.04
C ASP A 89 24.41 -4.59 12.34
N ASN A 90 24.31 -4.87 11.05
CA ASN A 90 25.30 -5.63 10.28
C ASN A 90 25.96 -4.84 9.15
N GLN A 91 25.83 -3.52 9.11
CA GLN A 91 26.43 -2.70 8.05
C GLN A 91 27.28 -1.58 8.63
N LEU A 92 28.58 -1.60 8.29
CA LEU A 92 29.56 -0.55 8.65
C LEU A 92 29.38 0.73 7.81
N VAL A 93 28.59 0.70 6.75
CA VAL A 93 28.33 1.82 5.84
C VAL A 93 26.87 1.78 5.42
N PHE A 94 26.21 2.93 5.41
CA PHE A 94 24.85 3.09 4.92
C PHE A 94 24.81 2.76 3.42
N THR A 95 24.36 1.56 3.08
CA THR A 95 24.00 1.22 1.70
C THR A 95 22.47 1.29 1.62
N GLU A 96 21.96 1.85 0.51
CA GLU A 96 20.51 1.96 0.26
C GLU A 96 19.77 0.70 0.73
N LEU A 97 18.71 0.90 1.50
CA LEU A 97 17.86 -0.17 2.04
C LEU A 97 17.43 -1.11 0.90
N GLY A 98 18.11 -2.23 0.79
CA GLY A 98 17.89 -3.18 -0.30
C GLY A 98 16.53 -3.86 -0.22
N GLY A 99 15.57 -3.41 -1.04
CA GLY A 99 14.33 -4.12 -1.30
C GLY A 99 13.30 -4.12 -0.17
N LEU A 100 12.28 -4.98 -0.32
CA LEU A 100 11.13 -5.09 0.60
C LEU A 100 11.50 -5.51 2.04
N SER A 101 12.57 -6.29 2.21
CA SER A 101 13.03 -6.74 3.53
C SER A 101 13.63 -5.60 4.35
N GLY A 102 14.42 -4.72 3.74
CA GLY A 102 14.96 -3.54 4.38
C GLY A 102 13.88 -2.54 4.79
N ALA A 103 12.91 -2.30 3.90
CA ALA A 103 11.77 -1.45 4.21
C ALA A 103 10.93 -1.98 5.39
N ARG A 104 10.80 -3.30 5.53
CA ARG A 104 10.10 -3.92 6.67
C ARG A 104 10.87 -3.79 7.97
N ALA A 105 12.20 -3.91 7.94
CA ALA A 105 13.03 -3.73 9.12
C ALA A 105 12.91 -2.30 9.66
N VAL A 106 13.07 -1.29 8.81
CA VAL A 106 12.89 0.12 9.18
C VAL A 106 11.50 0.40 9.73
N ARG A 107 10.46 -0.16 9.10
CA ARG A 107 9.09 0.00 9.61
C ARG A 107 8.92 -0.52 11.03
N ARG A 108 9.55 -1.64 11.37
CA ARG A 108 9.49 -2.20 12.74
C ARG A 108 10.26 -1.37 13.75
N GLU A 109 11.44 -0.93 13.38
CA GLU A 109 12.28 -0.13 14.29
C GLU A 109 11.74 1.26 14.55
N THR A 110 11.15 1.88 13.52
CA THR A 110 10.52 3.21 13.65
C THR A 110 9.08 3.17 14.13
N LEU A 111 8.54 1.97 14.47
CA LEU A 111 7.14 1.77 14.81
C LEU A 111 6.70 2.69 15.96
N GLN A 112 7.41 2.65 17.05
CA GLN A 112 7.09 3.44 18.26
C GLN A 112 6.98 4.93 17.93
N GLN A 113 8.02 5.49 17.33
CA GLN A 113 8.09 6.92 17.04
C GLN A 113 7.02 7.36 16.02
N ARG A 114 6.71 6.53 15.01
CA ARG A 114 5.66 6.82 14.04
C ARG A 114 4.27 6.79 14.67
N CYS A 115 3.99 5.80 15.51
CA CYS A 115 2.71 5.72 16.21
C CYS A 115 2.54 6.85 17.22
N GLU A 116 3.57 7.20 17.99
CA GLU A 116 3.52 8.34 18.90
C GLU A 116 3.28 9.66 18.17
N THR A 117 3.96 9.88 17.07
CA THR A 117 3.76 11.09 16.24
C THR A 117 2.35 11.15 15.66
N ALA A 118 1.86 10.03 15.12
CA ALA A 118 0.51 9.96 14.57
C ALA A 118 -0.55 10.15 15.66
N ALA A 119 -0.40 9.49 16.80
CA ALA A 119 -1.29 9.64 17.94
C ALA A 119 -1.30 11.07 18.50
N ALA A 120 -0.16 11.76 18.53
CA ALA A 120 -0.09 13.16 18.93
C ALA A 120 -0.91 14.07 18.00
N ILE A 121 -0.88 13.82 16.68
CA ILE A 121 -1.68 14.56 15.69
C ILE A 121 -3.18 14.32 15.95
N VAL A 122 -3.59 13.07 16.10
CA VAL A 122 -4.99 12.71 16.38
C VAL A 122 -5.45 13.33 17.70
N ASN A 123 -4.67 13.19 18.76
CA ASN A 123 -5.03 13.67 20.10
C ASN A 123 -5.03 15.21 20.22
N ALA A 124 -4.42 15.92 19.29
CA ALA A 124 -4.49 17.38 19.21
C ALA A 124 -5.80 17.94 18.59
N SER A 125 -6.66 17.06 18.09
CA SER A 125 -7.94 17.41 17.46
C SER A 125 -9.10 16.73 18.17
N ASP A 126 -10.27 17.37 18.20
CA ASP A 126 -11.51 16.77 18.70
C ASP A 126 -12.33 16.12 17.57
N GLU A 127 -11.79 16.07 16.35
CA GLU A 127 -12.44 15.48 15.19
C GLU A 127 -12.34 13.95 15.21
N GLN A 128 -13.24 13.29 14.49
CA GLN A 128 -13.16 11.86 14.25
C GLN A 128 -12.09 11.54 13.22
N TRP A 129 -11.30 10.51 13.47
CA TRP A 129 -10.19 10.10 12.63
C TRP A 129 -10.33 8.65 12.20
N ILE A 130 -9.90 8.34 10.98
CA ILE A 130 -9.67 6.99 10.51
C ILE A 130 -8.16 6.83 10.29
N VAL A 131 -7.55 5.92 11.03
CA VAL A 131 -6.12 5.65 10.95
C VAL A 131 -5.88 4.31 10.27
N TRP A 132 -5.15 4.33 9.15
CA TRP A 132 -4.76 3.12 8.44
C TRP A 132 -3.35 2.71 8.82
N THR A 133 -3.20 1.49 9.31
CA THR A 133 -1.92 0.92 9.71
C THR A 133 -1.50 -0.19 8.74
N GLY A 134 -0.20 -0.42 8.62
CA GLY A 134 0.34 -1.45 7.75
C GLY A 134 0.80 -2.71 8.49
N LEU A 135 0.89 -2.66 9.82
CA LEU A 135 1.30 -3.76 10.70
C LEU A 135 0.31 -3.89 11.85
N ASN A 136 0.08 -5.13 12.32
CA ASN A 136 -0.79 -5.36 13.48
C ASN A 136 -0.26 -4.70 14.75
N ASP A 137 1.07 -4.69 14.94
CA ASP A 137 1.70 -4.04 16.08
C ASP A 137 1.50 -2.51 16.06
N GLU A 138 1.44 -1.89 14.86
CA GLU A 138 1.08 -0.47 14.71
C GLU A 138 -0.38 -0.23 15.14
N SER A 139 -1.29 -1.12 14.74
CA SER A 139 -2.72 -1.02 15.08
C SER A 139 -2.93 -1.09 16.58
N ALA A 140 -2.35 -2.12 17.22
CA ALA A 140 -2.45 -2.30 18.67
C ALA A 140 -1.88 -1.10 19.45
N LEU A 141 -0.70 -0.61 19.06
CA LEU A 141 -0.08 0.55 19.72
C LEU A 141 -0.90 1.84 19.49
N MET A 142 -1.47 2.05 18.31
CA MET A 142 -2.34 3.20 18.06
C MET A 142 -3.60 3.15 18.94
N ALA A 143 -4.18 1.97 19.14
CA ALA A 143 -5.33 1.78 20.02
C ALA A 143 -5.00 2.10 21.50
N GLU A 144 -3.76 1.82 21.94
CA GLU A 144 -3.30 2.20 23.29
C GLU A 144 -3.06 3.71 23.45
N LEU A 145 -2.54 4.35 22.39
CA LEU A 145 -2.13 5.77 22.43
C LEU A 145 -3.27 6.75 22.18
N ILE A 146 -4.37 6.31 21.57
CA ILE A 146 -5.53 7.15 21.25
C ILE A 146 -6.71 6.76 22.15
N PRO A 147 -7.09 7.57 23.12
CA PRO A 147 -8.27 7.32 23.95
C PRO A 147 -9.55 7.24 23.10
N ASP A 148 -10.48 6.39 23.51
CA ASP A 148 -11.78 6.17 22.88
C ASP A 148 -11.71 5.69 21.42
N SER A 149 -10.55 5.22 20.97
CA SER A 149 -10.38 4.58 19.66
C SER A 149 -10.90 3.16 19.67
N ILE A 150 -11.30 2.66 18.51
CA ILE A 150 -11.65 1.27 18.28
C ILE A 150 -10.75 0.67 17.22
N GLU A 151 -10.17 -0.49 17.53
CA GLU A 151 -9.36 -1.24 16.58
C GLU A 151 -10.25 -2.18 15.77
N VAL A 152 -10.04 -2.24 14.45
CA VAL A 152 -10.68 -3.20 13.56
C VAL A 152 -9.59 -3.95 12.79
N VAL A 153 -9.49 -5.25 13.02
CA VAL A 153 -8.45 -6.09 12.42
C VAL A 153 -9.01 -7.12 11.44
N GLY A 154 -8.14 -7.69 10.62
CA GLY A 154 -8.52 -8.68 9.63
C GLY A 154 -9.21 -9.92 10.22
N ALA A 155 -8.84 -10.30 11.44
CA ALA A 155 -9.33 -11.48 12.15
C ALA A 155 -10.74 -11.33 12.75
N ASP A 156 -11.25 -10.11 12.92
CA ASP A 156 -12.56 -9.86 13.49
C ASP A 156 -13.68 -10.41 12.61
N LEU A 157 -14.77 -10.83 13.23
CA LEU A 157 -15.94 -11.31 12.51
C LEU A 157 -16.60 -10.16 11.71
N PRO A 158 -17.25 -10.46 10.57
CA PRO A 158 -17.92 -9.44 9.77
C PRO A 158 -18.94 -8.60 10.56
N GLU A 159 -19.66 -9.22 11.48
CA GLU A 159 -20.66 -8.57 12.33
C GLU A 159 -20.02 -7.61 13.35
N GLU A 160 -18.86 -7.97 13.88
CA GLU A 160 -18.10 -7.12 14.82
C GLU A 160 -17.55 -5.89 14.09
N LYS A 161 -17.02 -6.08 12.87
CA LYS A 161 -16.57 -4.97 12.01
C LYS A 161 -17.71 -4.02 11.67
N ALA A 162 -18.88 -4.56 11.31
CA ALA A 162 -20.05 -3.75 11.00
C ALA A 162 -20.46 -2.91 12.20
N THR A 163 -20.55 -3.54 13.38
CA THR A 163 -20.90 -2.85 14.64
C THR A 163 -19.91 -1.73 14.98
N SER A 164 -18.63 -1.99 14.80
CA SER A 164 -17.57 -0.99 15.06
C SER A 164 -17.66 0.20 14.10
N ILE A 165 -17.91 -0.06 12.82
CA ILE A 165 -18.07 0.99 11.80
C ILE A 165 -19.32 1.81 12.07
N GLU A 166 -20.45 1.18 12.41
CA GLU A 166 -21.69 1.85 12.77
C GLU A 166 -21.52 2.72 14.01
N ALA A 167 -20.84 2.21 15.04
CA ALA A 167 -20.55 2.96 16.25
C ALA A 167 -19.69 4.20 15.99
N PHE A 168 -18.71 4.10 15.07
CA PHE A 168 -17.91 5.24 14.61
C PHE A 168 -18.78 6.27 13.86
N GLN A 169 -19.65 5.82 12.94
CA GLN A 169 -20.55 6.69 12.21
C GLN A 169 -21.54 7.43 13.14
N ASP A 170 -21.96 6.80 14.22
CA ASP A 170 -22.82 7.38 15.26
C ASP A 170 -22.07 8.35 16.20
N GLY A 171 -20.77 8.54 16.01
CA GLY A 171 -19.95 9.42 16.86
C GLY A 171 -19.66 8.87 18.26
N LYS A 172 -19.78 7.55 18.46
CA LYS A 172 -19.49 6.88 19.75
C LYS A 172 -17.99 6.66 19.98
N HIS A 173 -17.21 6.70 18.91
CA HIS A 173 -15.76 6.57 18.92
C HIS A 173 -15.11 7.73 18.18
N ARG A 174 -13.89 8.01 18.58
CA ARG A 174 -13.09 9.12 18.05
C ARG A 174 -12.32 8.73 16.78
#